data_d7ce4af44b3b5d537ab9f9529be12ef9
#
_entry.id   d7ce4af44b3b5d537ab9f9529be12ef9
#
_cell.length_a   1.000
_cell.length_b   1.000
_cell.length_c   1.000
_cell.angle_alpha   90.00
_cell.angle_beta   90.00
_cell.angle_gamma   90.00
#
_symmetry.space_group_name_H-M   'P 1'
#
loop_
_entity.id
_entity.type
_entity.pdbx_description
1 polymer ?
#
loop_
_entity_poly.entity_id
_entity_poly.type
_entity_poly.pdbx_seq_one_letter_code
_entity_poly.pdbx_strand_id
1 'polypeptide(L)'
;MAAATTFWDFTPKDKKGGDKPLSEYKGKVVLVVNTASKCGFTPQFAGLEKLYKDIVAASPDDFVILGFPCNQFASQDPGSNDEIQEFCQVNYGVTFPILGKVDVNGDKPEPVWDWLKNEQAGVLGIKRVKWNFEKFLIGRDGKVKGRWASTTKPEALEKSIKEQLAVPQKE
;
A
#
# COMPACT_ATOMS: atom_id res chain seq x y z
N MET A 1 -11.78 9.95 -23.10
CA MET A 1 -10.65 9.32 -22.34
C MET A 1 -11.11 8.02 -21.73
N ALA A 2 -10.33 6.97 -21.90
CA ALA A 2 -10.60 5.72 -21.22
C ALA A 2 -10.38 5.89 -19.71
N ALA A 3 -11.27 5.33 -18.90
CA ALA A 3 -11.06 5.27 -17.46
C ALA A 3 -9.85 4.38 -17.14
N ALA A 4 -9.14 4.66 -16.04
CA ALA A 4 -8.08 3.79 -15.57
C ALA A 4 -8.67 2.40 -15.24
N THR A 5 -8.05 1.36 -15.75
CA THR A 5 -8.56 -0.02 -15.62
C THR A 5 -7.70 -0.89 -14.73
N THR A 6 -6.44 -0.51 -14.49
CA THR A 6 -5.52 -1.26 -13.63
C THR A 6 -4.72 -0.32 -12.73
N PHE A 7 -4.14 -0.90 -11.68
CA PHE A 7 -3.23 -0.21 -10.77
C PHE A 7 -2.05 0.45 -11.52
N TRP A 8 -1.63 -0.16 -12.63
CA TRP A 8 -0.49 0.32 -13.42
C TRP A 8 -0.73 1.63 -14.15
N ASP A 9 -1.99 2.08 -14.23
CA ASP A 9 -2.36 3.31 -14.95
C ASP A 9 -2.14 4.58 -14.13
N PHE A 10 -1.70 4.47 -12.88
CA PHE A 10 -1.58 5.61 -11.96
C PHE A 10 -0.12 6.01 -11.73
N THR A 11 0.08 7.31 -11.44
CA THR A 11 1.40 7.90 -11.18
C THR A 11 1.33 8.81 -9.97
N PRO A 12 1.32 8.26 -8.75
CA PRO A 12 1.38 9.08 -7.54
C PRO A 12 2.76 9.74 -7.40
N LYS A 13 2.92 10.56 -6.36
CA LYS A 13 4.18 11.23 -6.07
C LYS A 13 5.04 10.40 -5.12
N ASP A 14 6.34 10.42 -5.32
CA ASP A 14 7.29 9.86 -4.38
C ASP A 14 7.54 10.81 -3.20
N LYS A 15 8.43 10.44 -2.30
CA LYS A 15 8.76 11.24 -1.11
C LYS A 15 9.37 12.61 -1.44
N LYS A 16 9.92 12.78 -2.64
CA LYS A 16 10.53 14.03 -3.10
C LYS A 16 9.59 14.86 -3.95
N GLY A 17 8.34 14.42 -4.14
CA GLY A 17 7.36 15.09 -4.97
C GLY A 17 7.49 14.81 -6.47
N GLY A 18 8.38 13.91 -6.86
CA GLY A 18 8.52 13.47 -8.25
C GLY A 18 7.48 12.42 -8.63
N ASP A 19 7.32 12.18 -9.91
CA ASP A 19 6.39 11.18 -10.40
C ASP A 19 6.89 9.77 -10.13
N LYS A 20 5.99 8.91 -9.65
CA LYS A 20 6.28 7.51 -9.38
C LYS A 20 5.28 6.63 -10.16
N PRO A 21 5.56 6.34 -11.44
CA PRO A 21 4.66 5.52 -12.23
C PRO A 21 4.53 4.12 -11.62
N LEU A 22 3.31 3.70 -11.32
CA LEU A 22 3.09 2.37 -10.76
C LEU A 22 3.31 1.27 -11.79
N SER A 23 3.39 1.62 -13.08
CA SER A 23 3.79 0.70 -14.15
C SER A 23 5.18 0.10 -13.95
N GLU A 24 6.04 0.71 -13.13
CA GLU A 24 7.33 0.14 -12.75
C GLU A 24 7.18 -1.23 -12.08
N TYR A 25 6.05 -1.49 -11.46
CA TYR A 25 5.77 -2.74 -10.74
C TYR A 25 4.92 -3.72 -11.55
N LYS A 26 4.70 -3.42 -12.82
CA LYS A 26 3.84 -4.24 -13.70
C LYS A 26 4.29 -5.70 -13.68
N GLY A 27 3.33 -6.61 -13.48
CA GLY A 27 3.61 -8.04 -13.38
C GLY A 27 3.95 -8.53 -11.98
N LYS A 28 4.22 -7.63 -11.03
CA LYS A 28 4.47 -7.98 -9.63
C LYS A 28 3.17 -8.06 -8.85
N VAL A 29 3.20 -8.76 -7.73
CA VAL A 29 2.15 -8.68 -6.70
C VAL A 29 2.48 -7.50 -5.79
N VAL A 30 1.50 -6.64 -5.52
CA VAL A 30 1.70 -5.42 -4.74
C VAL A 30 0.75 -5.38 -3.56
N LEU A 31 1.28 -5.12 -2.37
CA LEU A 31 0.48 -4.82 -1.18
C LEU A 31 0.52 -3.32 -0.93
N VAL A 32 -0.65 -2.67 -0.94
CA VAL A 32 -0.79 -1.22 -0.76
C VAL A 32 -1.32 -0.95 0.64
N VAL A 33 -0.65 -0.07 1.37
CA VAL A 33 -1.00 0.24 2.78
C VAL A 33 -0.96 1.74 2.99
N ASN A 34 -2.00 2.31 3.60
CA ASN A 34 -1.94 3.69 4.09
C ASN A 34 -1.31 3.67 5.49
N THR A 35 -0.26 4.45 5.69
CA THR A 35 0.58 4.35 6.87
C THR A 35 0.49 5.58 7.78
N ALA A 36 0.92 5.42 9.04
CA ALA A 36 0.97 6.49 10.03
C ALA A 36 2.15 6.26 10.98
N SER A 37 2.68 7.36 11.53
CA SER A 37 3.80 7.33 12.47
C SER A 37 3.39 7.43 13.94
N LYS A 38 2.14 7.81 14.24
CA LYS A 38 1.64 8.04 15.61
C LYS A 38 0.31 7.34 15.86
N CYS A 39 0.19 6.07 15.49
CA CYS A 39 -1.05 5.29 15.62
C CYS A 39 -0.79 4.07 16.51
N GLY A 40 -1.84 3.60 17.19
CA GLY A 40 -1.76 2.32 17.92
C GLY A 40 -1.40 1.14 17.02
N PHE A 41 -1.67 1.23 15.71
CA PHE A 41 -1.30 0.22 14.72
C PHE A 41 0.07 0.43 14.09
N THR A 42 0.78 1.52 14.41
CA THR A 42 2.11 1.82 13.83
C THR A 42 3.11 0.66 13.99
N PRO A 43 3.09 -0.13 15.09
CA PRO A 43 3.95 -1.31 15.18
C PRO A 43 3.75 -2.34 14.07
N GLN A 44 2.67 -2.25 13.28
CA GLN A 44 2.50 -3.10 12.10
C GLN A 44 3.61 -2.90 11.05
N PHE A 45 4.35 -1.78 11.08
CA PHE A 45 5.54 -1.62 10.25
C PHE A 45 6.54 -2.77 10.43
N ALA A 46 6.73 -3.24 11.66
CA ALA A 46 7.62 -4.38 11.91
C ALA A 46 7.13 -5.65 11.22
N GLY A 47 5.83 -5.93 11.31
CA GLY A 47 5.24 -7.09 10.64
C GLY A 47 5.26 -6.97 9.13
N LEU A 48 5.01 -5.76 8.59
CA LEU A 48 5.08 -5.50 7.15
C LEU A 48 6.51 -5.71 6.63
N GLU A 49 7.51 -5.21 7.34
CA GLU A 49 8.90 -5.36 6.92
C GLU A 49 9.35 -6.82 6.96
N LYS A 50 8.96 -7.56 7.99
CA LYS A 50 9.25 -8.99 8.09
C LYS A 50 8.60 -9.76 6.93
N LEU A 51 7.33 -9.49 6.66
CA LEU A 51 6.60 -10.11 5.56
C LEU A 51 7.27 -9.80 4.22
N TYR A 52 7.67 -8.56 4.01
CA TYR A 52 8.36 -8.12 2.80
C TYR A 52 9.68 -8.86 2.61
N LYS A 53 10.53 -8.89 3.63
CA LYS A 53 11.82 -9.57 3.57
C LYS A 53 11.68 -11.07 3.32
N ASP A 54 10.75 -11.71 4.01
CA ASP A 54 10.55 -13.16 3.88
C ASP A 54 10.08 -13.53 2.47
N ILE A 55 9.15 -12.77 1.91
CA ILE A 55 8.63 -13.04 0.57
C ILE A 55 9.67 -12.73 -0.51
N VAL A 56 10.36 -11.60 -0.41
CA VAL A 56 11.38 -11.19 -1.39
C VAL A 56 12.57 -12.16 -1.37
N ALA A 57 12.92 -12.73 -0.22
CA ALA A 57 13.97 -13.73 -0.13
C ALA A 57 13.61 -15.00 -0.91
N ALA A 58 12.34 -15.40 -0.90
CA ALA A 58 11.86 -16.59 -1.62
C ALA A 58 11.52 -16.29 -3.09
N SER A 59 11.06 -15.07 -3.38
CA SER A 59 10.59 -14.67 -4.72
C SER A 59 11.13 -13.27 -5.05
N PRO A 60 12.44 -13.14 -5.35
CA PRO A 60 13.04 -11.86 -5.71
C PRO A 60 12.35 -11.25 -6.92
N ASP A 61 12.15 -9.93 -6.92
CA ASP A 61 11.56 -9.17 -8.01
C ASP A 61 10.08 -9.44 -8.31
N ASP A 62 9.39 -10.25 -7.50
CA ASP A 62 7.98 -10.61 -7.74
C ASP A 62 6.99 -9.91 -6.80
N PHE A 63 7.48 -9.27 -5.74
CA PHE A 63 6.61 -8.68 -4.72
C PHE A 63 7.15 -7.34 -4.24
N VAL A 64 6.23 -6.41 -3.97
CA VAL A 64 6.57 -5.15 -3.33
C VAL A 64 5.43 -4.71 -2.38
N ILE A 65 5.79 -4.06 -1.29
CA ILE A 65 4.85 -3.33 -0.43
C ILE A 65 5.04 -1.85 -0.72
N LEU A 66 3.94 -1.13 -0.95
CA LEU A 66 3.95 0.32 -1.11
C LEU A 66 3.24 0.98 0.06
N GLY A 67 3.96 1.77 0.85
CA GLY A 67 3.40 2.55 1.93
C GLY A 67 3.03 3.95 1.46
N PHE A 68 1.81 4.38 1.78
CA PHE A 68 1.31 5.72 1.48
C PHE A 68 1.00 6.44 2.79
N PRO A 69 1.87 7.33 3.27
CA PRO A 69 1.58 8.09 4.49
C PRO A 69 0.33 8.95 4.32
N CYS A 70 -0.51 8.98 5.33
CA CYS A 70 -1.75 9.74 5.30
C CYS A 70 -2.03 10.36 6.67
N ASN A 71 -2.37 11.64 6.70
CA ASN A 71 -2.62 12.38 7.95
C ASN A 71 -4.11 12.60 8.24
N GLN A 72 -5.01 11.91 7.54
CA GLN A 72 -6.45 12.14 7.66
C GLN A 72 -7.11 11.45 8.86
N PHE A 73 -6.40 10.58 9.57
CA PHE A 73 -6.95 9.80 10.67
C PHE A 73 -6.37 10.30 12.00
N ALA A 74 -7.10 11.21 12.65
CA ALA A 74 -6.71 11.82 13.93
C ALA A 74 -5.33 12.50 13.87
N SER A 75 -4.91 12.97 12.70
CA SER A 75 -3.62 13.64 12.48
C SER A 75 -2.44 12.80 12.98
N GLN A 76 -2.46 11.50 12.71
CA GLN A 76 -1.45 10.56 13.21
C GLN A 76 -0.24 10.36 12.28
N ASP A 77 -0.12 11.21 11.24
CA ASP A 77 1.08 11.23 10.39
C ASP A 77 1.44 12.67 10.01
N PRO A 78 1.70 13.56 11.00
CA PRO A 78 1.83 15.00 10.78
C PRO A 78 3.16 15.46 10.21
N GLY A 79 4.18 14.61 10.20
CA GLY A 79 5.52 14.99 9.76
C GLY A 79 5.63 15.25 8.27
N SER A 80 6.75 15.83 7.86
CA SER A 80 7.14 15.94 6.45
C SER A 80 7.46 14.57 5.88
N ASN A 81 7.55 14.47 4.55
CA ASN A 81 7.96 13.22 3.90
C ASN A 81 9.32 12.73 4.40
N ASP A 82 10.30 13.61 4.57
CA ASP A 82 11.63 13.24 5.08
C ASP A 82 11.57 12.74 6.52
N GLU A 83 10.81 13.41 7.39
CA GLU A 83 10.63 12.98 8.77
C GLU A 83 9.96 11.62 8.87
N ILE A 84 8.99 11.34 8.01
CA ILE A 84 8.29 10.06 7.95
C ILE A 84 9.26 8.96 7.49
N GLN A 85 10.07 9.22 6.46
CA GLN A 85 11.08 8.26 5.98
C GLN A 85 12.08 7.91 7.08
N GLU A 86 12.60 8.92 7.77
CA GLU A 86 13.53 8.72 8.87
C GLU A 86 12.89 7.92 10.00
N PHE A 87 11.66 8.26 10.37
CA PHE A 87 10.92 7.53 11.39
C PHE A 87 10.81 6.03 11.07
N CYS A 88 10.45 5.70 9.83
CA CYS A 88 10.28 4.31 9.40
C CYS A 88 11.62 3.55 9.46
N GLN A 89 12.70 4.17 9.02
CA GLN A 89 14.03 3.54 9.03
C GLN A 89 14.57 3.35 10.44
N VAL A 90 14.53 4.40 11.26
CA VAL A 90 15.12 4.38 12.61
C VAL A 90 14.35 3.45 13.54
N ASN A 91 13.02 3.47 13.49
CA ASN A 91 12.20 2.72 14.45
C ASN A 91 11.87 1.29 14.01
N TYR A 92 11.79 1.04 12.68
CA TYR A 92 11.32 -0.25 12.17
C TYR A 92 12.20 -0.85 11.08
N GLY A 93 13.26 -0.16 10.65
CA GLY A 93 14.16 -0.66 9.62
C GLY A 93 13.48 -0.94 8.29
N VAL A 94 12.47 -0.13 7.95
CA VAL A 94 11.65 -0.33 6.74
C VAL A 94 12.50 -0.22 5.47
N THR A 95 12.44 -1.23 4.62
CA THR A 95 13.14 -1.28 3.33
C THR A 95 12.21 -1.24 2.12
N PHE A 96 10.91 -1.49 2.29
CA PHE A 96 9.96 -1.33 1.19
C PHE A 96 9.70 0.17 0.92
N PRO A 97 9.28 0.54 -0.31
CA PRO A 97 9.06 1.95 -0.66
C PRO A 97 7.95 2.60 0.17
N ILE A 98 8.25 3.78 0.71
CA ILE A 98 7.28 4.70 1.30
C ILE A 98 7.19 5.89 0.35
N LEU A 99 6.00 6.14 -0.18
CA LEU A 99 5.76 7.20 -1.16
C LEU A 99 5.49 8.54 -0.45
N GLY A 100 5.14 9.57 -1.21
CA GLY A 100 4.75 10.86 -0.66
C GLY A 100 3.43 10.78 0.08
N LYS A 101 3.24 11.68 1.05
CA LYS A 101 2.00 11.77 1.83
C LYS A 101 0.82 12.07 0.90
N VAL A 102 -0.32 11.39 1.14
CA VAL A 102 -1.51 11.51 0.31
C VAL A 102 -2.77 11.68 1.18
N ASP A 103 -3.85 12.12 0.54
CA ASP A 103 -5.20 11.95 1.06
C ASP A 103 -5.81 10.71 0.41
N VAL A 104 -6.53 9.93 1.20
CA VAL A 104 -7.19 8.71 0.73
C VAL A 104 -8.72 8.85 0.71
N ASN A 105 -9.25 9.84 1.39
CA ASN A 105 -10.68 10.17 1.49
C ASN A 105 -10.91 11.65 1.22
N GLY A 106 -12.17 12.06 1.11
CA GLY A 106 -12.57 13.46 0.98
C GLY A 106 -12.74 13.89 -0.47
N ASP A 107 -12.61 15.19 -0.72
CA ASP A 107 -12.91 15.79 -2.01
C ASP A 107 -11.83 15.56 -3.07
N LYS A 108 -10.57 15.41 -2.63
CA LYS A 108 -9.42 15.29 -3.53
C LYS A 108 -8.49 14.15 -3.09
N PRO A 109 -8.98 12.89 -3.09
CA PRO A 109 -8.09 11.78 -2.76
C PRO A 109 -7.07 11.57 -3.87
N GLU A 110 -5.94 10.98 -3.53
CA GLU A 110 -4.99 10.51 -4.55
C GLU A 110 -5.74 9.58 -5.53
N PRO A 111 -5.62 9.79 -6.85
CA PRO A 111 -6.41 9.02 -7.83
C PRO A 111 -6.34 7.51 -7.67
N VAL A 112 -5.16 6.95 -7.36
CA VAL A 112 -5.05 5.50 -7.15
C VAL A 112 -5.87 5.03 -5.95
N TRP A 113 -5.96 5.83 -4.89
CA TRP A 113 -6.77 5.48 -3.71
C TRP A 113 -8.26 5.55 -4.01
N ASP A 114 -8.70 6.53 -4.79
CA ASP A 114 -10.09 6.59 -5.25
C ASP A 114 -10.46 5.35 -6.05
N TRP A 115 -9.58 4.95 -6.96
CA TRP A 115 -9.75 3.73 -7.75
C TRP A 115 -9.79 2.47 -6.86
N LEU A 116 -8.87 2.33 -5.92
CA LEU A 116 -8.82 1.18 -5.00
C LEU A 116 -10.14 1.02 -4.24
N LYS A 117 -10.66 2.10 -3.68
CA LYS A 117 -11.90 2.09 -2.91
C LYS A 117 -13.11 1.70 -3.77
N ASN A 118 -13.14 2.12 -5.02
CA ASN A 118 -14.22 1.81 -5.95
C ASN A 118 -14.14 0.38 -6.49
N GLU A 119 -12.93 -0.18 -6.61
CA GLU A 119 -12.75 -1.56 -7.08
C GLU A 119 -13.09 -2.59 -5.99
N GLN A 120 -12.84 -2.27 -4.73
CA GLN A 120 -13.07 -3.19 -3.62
C GLN A 120 -13.57 -2.43 -2.40
N ALA A 121 -14.83 -2.65 -2.03
CA ALA A 121 -15.37 -2.12 -0.79
C ALA A 121 -14.81 -2.89 0.43
N GLY A 122 -14.79 -2.23 1.57
CA GLY A 122 -14.40 -2.84 2.85
C GLY A 122 -15.57 -3.53 3.55
N VAL A 123 -15.42 -3.70 4.86
CA VAL A 123 -16.43 -4.32 5.72
C VAL A 123 -17.77 -3.59 5.57
N LEU A 124 -18.86 -4.34 5.49
CA LEU A 124 -20.23 -3.82 5.33
C LEU A 124 -20.44 -2.99 4.07
N GLY A 125 -19.63 -3.19 3.03
CA GLY A 125 -19.76 -2.46 1.77
C GLY A 125 -19.26 -1.00 1.83
N ILE A 126 -18.56 -0.62 2.89
CA ILE A 126 -18.07 0.75 3.06
C ILE A 126 -16.83 0.95 2.20
N LYS A 127 -16.89 1.91 1.26
CA LYS A 127 -15.78 2.18 0.33
C LYS A 127 -14.66 3.01 0.98
N ARG A 128 -14.99 4.03 1.79
CA ARG A 128 -13.98 4.90 2.38
C ARG A 128 -12.98 4.10 3.22
N VAL A 129 -11.74 4.56 3.26
CA VAL A 129 -10.73 4.03 4.17
C VAL A 129 -11.08 4.52 5.58
N LYS A 130 -11.21 3.59 6.53
CA LYS A 130 -11.72 3.92 7.88
C LYS A 130 -10.64 4.35 8.85
N TRP A 131 -9.42 3.87 8.67
CA TRP A 131 -8.31 4.15 9.59
C TRP A 131 -6.96 3.85 8.96
N ASN A 132 -5.89 4.13 9.70
CA ASN A 132 -4.51 3.83 9.29
C ASN A 132 -4.30 2.31 9.11
N PHE A 133 -3.35 1.94 8.26
CA PHE A 133 -2.94 0.55 8.02
C PHE A 133 -4.05 -0.35 7.46
N GLU A 134 -4.94 0.20 6.67
CA GLU A 134 -5.82 -0.59 5.81
C GLU A 134 -4.99 -1.09 4.62
N LYS A 135 -5.29 -2.31 4.12
CA LYS A 135 -4.45 -2.97 3.12
C LYS A 135 -5.27 -3.36 1.91
N PHE A 136 -4.67 -3.19 0.73
CA PHE A 136 -5.21 -3.67 -0.54
C PHE A 136 -4.16 -4.55 -1.23
N LEU A 137 -4.57 -5.69 -1.77
CA LEU A 137 -3.70 -6.58 -2.52
C LEU A 137 -3.97 -6.46 -4.01
N ILE A 138 -2.90 -6.23 -4.78
CA ILE A 138 -2.96 -6.11 -6.24
C ILE A 138 -2.28 -7.34 -6.83
N GLY A 139 -2.99 -8.02 -7.73
CA GLY A 139 -2.43 -9.17 -8.44
C GLY A 139 -1.51 -8.76 -9.59
N ARG A 140 -0.89 -9.74 -10.23
CA ARG A 140 0.03 -9.50 -11.36
C ARG A 140 -0.62 -8.83 -12.55
N ASP A 141 -1.94 -8.95 -12.67
CA ASP A 141 -2.74 -8.30 -13.72
C ASP A 141 -3.11 -6.84 -13.42
N GLY A 142 -2.66 -6.31 -12.27
CA GLY A 142 -2.99 -4.95 -11.84
C GLY A 142 -4.38 -4.78 -11.26
N LYS A 143 -5.11 -5.86 -11.02
CA LYS A 143 -6.45 -5.82 -10.43
C LYS A 143 -6.43 -6.02 -8.94
N VAL A 144 -7.41 -5.43 -8.22
CA VAL A 144 -7.54 -5.61 -6.78
C VAL A 144 -8.03 -7.02 -6.49
N LYS A 145 -7.30 -7.74 -5.63
CA LYS A 145 -7.60 -9.13 -5.23
C LYS A 145 -8.11 -9.25 -3.80
N GLY A 146 -7.96 -8.22 -2.99
CA GLY A 146 -8.46 -8.23 -1.63
C GLY A 146 -8.24 -6.90 -0.92
N ARG A 147 -8.98 -6.73 0.16
CA ARG A 147 -8.90 -5.55 1.04
C ARG A 147 -9.11 -5.98 2.48
N TRP A 148 -8.28 -5.49 3.40
CA TRP A 148 -8.33 -5.83 4.81
C TRP A 148 -8.32 -4.58 5.67
N ALA A 149 -9.07 -4.63 6.77
CA ALA A 149 -9.14 -3.54 7.72
C ALA A 149 -7.82 -3.39 8.50
N SER A 150 -7.69 -2.25 9.18
CA SER A 150 -6.52 -1.93 10.01
C SER A 150 -6.17 -3.00 11.03
N THR A 151 -7.18 -3.66 11.60
CA THR A 151 -7.00 -4.69 12.62
C THR A 151 -6.41 -6.00 12.12
N THR A 152 -6.40 -6.23 10.80
CA THR A 152 -5.79 -7.43 10.24
C THR A 152 -4.28 -7.28 10.22
N LYS A 153 -3.59 -8.14 10.94
CA LYS A 153 -2.13 -8.09 11.05
C LYS A 153 -1.46 -8.48 9.73
N PRO A 154 -0.29 -7.90 9.43
CA PRO A 154 0.43 -8.20 8.17
C PRO A 154 0.68 -9.70 7.94
N GLU A 155 1.05 -10.45 8.96
CA GLU A 155 1.32 -11.89 8.83
C GLU A 155 0.09 -12.69 8.41
N ALA A 156 -1.12 -12.19 8.67
CA ALA A 156 -2.35 -12.85 8.23
C ALA A 156 -2.58 -12.76 6.72
N LEU A 157 -1.83 -11.90 6.03
CA LEU A 157 -1.94 -11.69 4.58
C LEU A 157 -1.03 -12.61 3.77
N GLU A 158 -0.09 -13.30 4.42
CA GLU A 158 0.93 -14.10 3.74
C GLU A 158 0.32 -15.12 2.77
N LYS A 159 -0.72 -15.82 3.20
CA LYS A 159 -1.39 -16.82 2.37
C LYS A 159 -1.96 -16.21 1.10
N SER A 160 -2.70 -15.11 1.22
CA SER A 160 -3.31 -14.43 0.08
C SER A 160 -2.26 -13.90 -0.89
N ILE A 161 -1.15 -13.37 -0.37
CA ILE A 161 -0.03 -12.90 -1.19
C ILE A 161 0.59 -14.07 -1.95
N LYS A 162 0.86 -15.19 -1.29
CA LYS A 162 1.45 -16.38 -1.92
C LYS A 162 0.54 -16.99 -2.99
N GLU A 163 -0.78 -16.95 -2.78
CA GLU A 163 -1.74 -17.38 -3.79
C GLU A 163 -1.63 -16.54 -5.07
N GLN A 164 -1.44 -15.23 -4.94
CA GLN A 164 -1.24 -14.36 -6.11
C GLN A 164 0.13 -14.57 -6.76
N LEU A 165 1.16 -14.81 -5.97
CA LEU A 165 2.49 -15.12 -6.50
C LEU A 165 2.50 -16.42 -7.31
N ALA A 166 1.64 -17.38 -6.97
CA ALA A 166 1.52 -18.64 -7.68
C ALA A 166 0.83 -18.49 -9.05
N VAL A 167 0.14 -17.38 -9.31
CA VAL A 167 -0.45 -17.10 -10.62
C VAL A 167 0.67 -16.76 -11.59
N PRO A 168 0.75 -17.43 -12.78
CA PRO A 168 1.82 -17.13 -13.73
C PRO A 168 1.78 -15.69 -14.21
N GLN A 169 2.96 -15.10 -14.37
CA GLN A 169 3.09 -13.80 -14.99
C GLN A 169 2.81 -13.92 -16.48
N LYS A 170 1.85 -13.14 -16.98
CA LYS A 170 1.56 -13.09 -18.42
C LYS A 170 2.57 -12.20 -19.12
N GLU A 171 3.11 -12.69 -20.19
CA GLU A 171 4.00 -11.92 -21.07
C GLU A 171 3.22 -10.86 -21.87
#